data_74e7af911b3f7e650bc2061ce4c8d46d
#
_entry.id   74e7af911b3f7e650bc2061ce4c8d46d
#
_cell.length_a   1.000
_cell.length_b   1.000
_cell.length_c   1.000
_cell.angle_alpha   90.00
_cell.angle_beta   90.00
_cell.angle_gamma   90.00
#
_symmetry.space_group_name_H-M   'P 1'
#
loop_
_entity.id
_entity.type
_entity.pdbx_description
1 polymer ?
#
loop_
_entity_poly.entity_id
_entity_poly.type
_entity_poly.pdbx_seq_one_letter_code
_entity_poly.pdbx_strand_id
1 'polypeptide(L)'
;APEAKIIAGGSHFTLMAEPILKGLEDLDYIVVGEVEIAFLKLLQNLSGGSNGKGVRGIAFREDGEVILQERVPLIPNIDSLPLPAYHLVDMESEAYYWHGMGKRAFGISTSRGCGDHCAYCSETKFWEGVWRGRSGKKVVEEISFLQRHYGKSLFVFNENTFNWNRKRVEEFLQELGTLGLRINFWFQSRIKDILRDEDLIPEMRRLGLYEVMLGIESIH
;
A
#
# COMPACT_ATOMS: atom_id res chain seq x y z
N ALA A 1 -12.08 8.04 -25.25
CA ALA A 1 -12.90 7.18 -26.13
C ALA A 1 -14.31 7.13 -25.56
N PRO A 2 -15.37 7.32 -26.38
CA PRO A 2 -16.75 7.37 -25.87
C PRO A 2 -17.22 6.10 -25.16
N GLU A 3 -16.57 4.98 -25.43
CA GLU A 3 -16.93 3.65 -24.87
C GLU A 3 -16.01 3.22 -23.71
N ALA A 4 -15.05 4.06 -23.33
CA ALA A 4 -14.15 3.76 -22.22
C ALA A 4 -14.89 3.79 -20.88
N LYS A 5 -14.67 2.77 -20.04
CA LYS A 5 -15.20 2.74 -18.69
C LYS A 5 -14.26 3.44 -17.72
N ILE A 6 -14.78 4.35 -16.92
CA ILE A 6 -14.04 5.05 -15.87
C ILE A 6 -14.22 4.31 -14.57
N ILE A 7 -13.09 3.82 -14.03
CA ILE A 7 -13.05 3.01 -12.79
C ILE A 7 -12.14 3.70 -11.80
N ALA A 8 -12.62 3.92 -10.58
CA ALA A 8 -11.86 4.49 -9.49
C ALA A 8 -11.69 3.49 -8.33
N GLY A 9 -10.71 3.73 -7.47
CA GLY A 9 -10.44 2.91 -6.29
C GLY A 9 -9.58 3.64 -5.26
N GLY A 10 -9.23 2.94 -4.18
CA GLY A 10 -8.46 3.49 -3.08
C GLY A 10 -9.33 3.90 -1.89
N SER A 11 -8.69 4.39 -0.82
CA SER A 11 -9.36 4.63 0.48
C SER A 11 -10.49 5.65 0.40
N HIS A 12 -10.27 6.77 -0.30
CA HIS A 12 -11.30 7.81 -0.45
C HIS A 12 -12.54 7.28 -1.16
N PHE A 13 -12.34 6.65 -2.33
CA PHE A 13 -13.44 6.08 -3.12
C PHE A 13 -14.15 4.93 -2.37
N THR A 14 -13.41 4.13 -1.64
CA THR A 14 -13.99 3.05 -0.83
C THR A 14 -14.92 3.57 0.27
N LEU A 15 -14.48 4.62 1.00
CA LEU A 15 -15.22 5.14 2.14
C LEU A 15 -16.38 6.05 1.75
N MET A 16 -16.32 6.60 0.52
CA MET A 16 -17.27 7.58 0.00
C MET A 16 -17.94 7.11 -1.30
N ALA A 17 -18.03 5.80 -1.52
CA ALA A 17 -18.47 5.24 -2.80
C ALA A 17 -19.86 5.74 -3.24
N GLU A 18 -20.84 5.71 -2.34
CA GLU A 18 -22.20 6.11 -2.65
C GLU A 18 -22.34 7.60 -2.98
N PRO A 19 -21.88 8.56 -2.15
CA PRO A 19 -21.97 9.99 -2.47
C PRO A 19 -21.16 10.35 -3.72
N ILE A 20 -20.02 9.71 -3.97
CA ILE A 20 -19.20 9.98 -5.16
C ILE A 20 -19.95 9.50 -6.43
N LEU A 21 -20.48 8.30 -6.44
CA LEU A 21 -21.24 7.81 -7.60
C LEU A 21 -22.52 8.62 -7.84
N LYS A 22 -23.16 9.15 -6.80
CA LYS A 22 -24.32 10.06 -6.97
C LYS A 22 -23.94 11.42 -7.56
N GLY A 23 -22.72 11.88 -7.30
CA GLY A 23 -22.25 13.21 -7.72
C GLY A 23 -21.44 13.24 -9.01
N LEU A 24 -20.87 12.12 -9.46
CA LEU A 24 -20.01 12.03 -10.64
C LEU A 24 -20.63 11.09 -11.68
N GLU A 25 -21.38 11.67 -12.62
CA GLU A 25 -22.09 10.89 -13.66
C GLU A 25 -21.14 10.12 -14.59
N ASP A 26 -19.97 10.66 -14.88
CA ASP A 26 -18.97 10.05 -15.76
C ASP A 26 -18.24 8.84 -15.13
N LEU A 27 -18.32 8.66 -13.82
CA LEU A 27 -17.66 7.54 -13.13
C LEU A 27 -18.56 6.30 -13.20
N ASP A 28 -18.11 5.25 -13.89
CA ASP A 28 -18.89 4.02 -14.06
C ASP A 28 -18.81 3.10 -12.84
N TYR A 29 -17.61 2.87 -12.30
CA TYR A 29 -17.38 1.90 -11.24
C TYR A 29 -16.43 2.42 -10.16
N ILE A 30 -16.66 1.98 -8.92
CA ILE A 30 -15.70 2.11 -7.82
C ILE A 30 -15.32 0.70 -7.36
N VAL A 31 -14.01 0.42 -7.29
CA VAL A 31 -13.50 -0.77 -6.61
C VAL A 31 -13.38 -0.47 -5.13
N VAL A 32 -14.08 -1.24 -4.29
CA VAL A 32 -14.22 -1.05 -2.85
C VAL A 32 -13.28 -1.99 -2.09
N GLY A 33 -12.39 -1.43 -1.28
CA GLY A 33 -11.39 -2.19 -0.51
C GLY A 33 -10.12 -2.48 -1.29
N GLU A 34 -9.54 -3.67 -1.09
CA GLU A 34 -8.36 -4.13 -1.85
C GLU A 34 -8.74 -4.43 -3.29
N VAL A 35 -7.96 -3.87 -4.21
CA VAL A 35 -8.34 -3.83 -5.62
C VAL A 35 -7.98 -5.10 -6.40
N GLU A 36 -6.96 -5.84 -5.97
CA GLU A 36 -6.34 -6.91 -6.78
C GLU A 36 -7.33 -7.95 -7.26
N ILE A 37 -8.19 -8.45 -6.37
CA ILE A 37 -9.18 -9.49 -6.71
C ILE A 37 -10.41 -8.88 -7.37
N ALA A 38 -10.96 -7.82 -6.78
CA ALA A 38 -12.19 -7.20 -7.24
C ALA A 38 -12.03 -6.58 -8.64
N PHE A 39 -10.92 -5.86 -8.87
CA PHE A 39 -10.64 -5.22 -10.15
C PHE A 39 -10.43 -6.24 -11.27
N LEU A 40 -9.65 -7.31 -11.02
CA LEU A 40 -9.46 -8.37 -12.00
C LEU A 40 -10.79 -9.02 -12.38
N LYS A 41 -11.66 -9.32 -11.42
CA LYS A 41 -12.98 -9.89 -11.66
C LYS A 41 -13.89 -8.93 -12.40
N LEU A 42 -13.85 -7.63 -12.10
CA LEU A 42 -14.59 -6.62 -12.83
C LEU A 42 -14.15 -6.58 -14.30
N LEU A 43 -12.84 -6.53 -14.58
CA LEU A 43 -12.34 -6.53 -15.95
C LEU A 43 -12.78 -7.78 -16.74
N GLN A 44 -12.69 -8.96 -16.11
CA GLN A 44 -13.16 -10.21 -16.74
C GLN A 44 -14.66 -10.19 -17.03
N ASN A 45 -15.47 -9.67 -16.10
CA ASN A 45 -16.91 -9.54 -16.26
C ASN A 45 -17.27 -8.58 -17.41
N LEU A 46 -16.64 -7.40 -17.45
CA LEU A 46 -16.84 -6.40 -18.51
C LEU A 46 -16.39 -6.92 -19.89
N SER A 47 -15.25 -7.60 -19.96
CA SER A 47 -14.75 -8.21 -21.20
C SER A 47 -15.67 -9.31 -21.72
N GLY A 48 -16.44 -9.95 -20.83
CA GLY A 48 -17.48 -10.92 -21.17
C GLY A 48 -18.81 -10.29 -21.59
N GLY A 49 -18.89 -8.97 -21.72
CA GLY A 49 -20.10 -8.25 -22.12
C GLY A 49 -21.11 -8.04 -20.98
N SER A 50 -20.72 -8.28 -19.74
CA SER A 50 -21.57 -8.04 -18.56
C SER A 50 -21.33 -6.63 -17.99
N ASN A 51 -22.16 -6.20 -17.03
CA ASN A 51 -22.19 -4.83 -16.49
C ASN A 51 -21.65 -4.72 -15.04
N GLY A 52 -20.90 -5.69 -14.56
CA GLY A 52 -20.37 -5.70 -13.19
C GLY A 52 -21.30 -6.34 -12.14
N LYS A 53 -22.56 -6.63 -12.48
CA LYS A 53 -23.54 -7.24 -11.55
C LYS A 53 -23.02 -8.58 -11.02
N GLY A 54 -23.10 -8.77 -9.69
CA GLY A 54 -22.60 -9.97 -9.02
C GLY A 54 -21.08 -10.02 -8.79
N VAL A 55 -20.34 -9.00 -9.21
CA VAL A 55 -18.91 -8.89 -8.89
C VAL A 55 -18.76 -8.29 -7.48
N ARG A 56 -18.24 -9.06 -6.54
CA ARG A 56 -17.98 -8.57 -5.17
C ARG A 56 -16.91 -7.49 -5.16
N GLY A 57 -17.01 -6.55 -4.23
CA GLY A 57 -16.01 -5.50 -4.04
C GLY A 57 -16.09 -4.36 -5.04
N ILE A 58 -17.25 -4.14 -5.65
CA ILE A 58 -17.48 -2.99 -6.52
C ILE A 58 -18.74 -2.21 -6.15
N ALA A 59 -18.80 -0.97 -6.55
CA ALA A 59 -19.99 -0.14 -6.56
C ALA A 59 -20.20 0.45 -7.97
N PHE A 60 -21.44 0.58 -8.40
CA PHE A 60 -21.81 1.11 -9.72
C PHE A 60 -23.26 1.62 -9.71
N ARG A 61 -23.71 2.23 -10.79
CA ARG A 61 -25.13 2.62 -10.97
C ARG A 61 -25.89 1.62 -11.82
N GLU A 62 -27.11 1.29 -11.40
CA GLU A 62 -28.08 0.52 -12.16
C GLU A 62 -29.46 1.21 -12.01
N ASP A 63 -30.12 1.53 -13.09
CA ASP A 63 -31.44 2.19 -13.13
C ASP A 63 -31.53 3.48 -12.28
N GLY A 64 -30.43 4.25 -12.24
CA GLY A 64 -30.32 5.50 -11.47
C GLY A 64 -29.96 5.33 -9.99
N GLU A 65 -29.96 4.10 -9.49
CA GLU A 65 -29.61 3.79 -8.10
C GLU A 65 -28.15 3.33 -7.97
N VAL A 66 -27.52 3.63 -6.82
CA VAL A 66 -26.18 3.14 -6.51
C VAL A 66 -26.26 1.76 -5.90
N ILE A 67 -25.62 0.81 -6.54
CA ILE A 67 -25.51 -0.59 -6.09
C ILE A 67 -24.14 -0.78 -5.46
N LEU A 68 -24.12 -1.16 -4.17
CA LEU A 68 -22.91 -1.54 -3.42
C LEU A 68 -22.90 -3.07 -3.28
N GLN A 69 -21.97 -3.71 -3.98
CA GLN A 69 -21.77 -5.16 -3.83
C GLN A 69 -20.98 -5.46 -2.54
N GLU A 70 -21.18 -6.66 -2.00
CA GLU A 70 -20.45 -7.12 -0.81
C GLU A 70 -18.93 -7.02 -1.02
N ARG A 71 -18.21 -6.50 -0.02
CA ARG A 71 -16.74 -6.39 -0.08
C ARG A 71 -16.08 -7.75 -0.25
N VAL A 72 -14.97 -7.77 -0.99
CA VAL A 72 -14.06 -8.91 -0.98
C VAL A 72 -13.33 -8.91 0.37
N PRO A 73 -13.20 -10.07 1.06
CA PRO A 73 -12.37 -10.15 2.26
C PRO A 73 -10.95 -9.69 2.01
N LEU A 74 -10.31 -9.11 3.03
CA LEU A 74 -8.92 -8.70 2.96
C LEU A 74 -8.03 -9.90 2.62
N ILE A 75 -7.04 -9.70 1.76
CA ILE A 75 -6.06 -10.73 1.36
C ILE A 75 -5.23 -11.12 2.59
N PRO A 76 -5.36 -12.33 3.14
CA PRO A 76 -4.74 -12.67 4.43
C PRO A 76 -3.21 -12.79 4.33
N ASN A 77 -2.70 -13.30 3.22
CA ASN A 77 -1.27 -13.44 2.96
C ASN A 77 -0.85 -12.54 1.79
N ILE A 78 -0.33 -11.35 2.09
CA ILE A 78 0.10 -10.40 1.07
C ILE A 78 1.45 -10.78 0.40
N ASP A 79 2.18 -11.77 0.92
CA ASP A 79 3.34 -12.35 0.23
C ASP A 79 2.95 -13.15 -1.01
N SER A 80 1.69 -13.56 -1.12
CA SER A 80 1.17 -14.24 -2.31
C SER A 80 0.95 -13.32 -3.51
N LEU A 81 0.95 -12.02 -3.29
CA LEU A 81 0.79 -11.05 -4.37
C LEU A 81 2.08 -10.97 -5.22
N PRO A 82 1.94 -10.83 -6.54
CA PRO A 82 3.09 -10.60 -7.40
C PRO A 82 3.74 -9.24 -7.10
N LEU A 83 4.98 -9.08 -7.53
CA LEU A 83 5.61 -7.75 -7.54
C LEU A 83 4.82 -6.80 -8.44
N PRO A 84 4.78 -5.51 -8.11
CA PRO A 84 4.20 -4.51 -9.01
C PRO A 84 4.85 -4.54 -10.40
N ALA A 85 4.08 -4.20 -11.42
CA ALA A 85 4.55 -4.18 -12.80
C ALA A 85 5.46 -2.96 -13.07
N TYR A 86 6.60 -2.91 -12.40
CA TYR A 86 7.55 -1.80 -12.44
C TYR A 86 7.99 -1.40 -13.86
N HIS A 87 8.00 -2.36 -14.80
CA HIS A 87 8.32 -2.11 -16.22
C HIS A 87 7.30 -1.21 -16.95
N LEU A 88 6.12 -0.99 -16.36
CA LEU A 88 5.08 -0.11 -16.89
C LEU A 88 5.16 1.32 -16.34
N VAL A 89 6.09 1.59 -15.42
CA VAL A 89 6.25 2.88 -14.76
C VAL A 89 7.54 3.53 -15.25
N ASP A 90 7.49 4.86 -15.49
CA ASP A 90 8.70 5.64 -15.73
C ASP A 90 9.50 5.76 -14.42
N MET A 91 10.46 4.85 -14.25
CA MET A 91 11.30 4.76 -13.05
C MET A 91 12.28 5.95 -12.91
N GLU A 92 12.47 6.74 -13.96
CA GLU A 92 13.37 7.91 -13.98
C GLU A 92 12.61 9.23 -13.84
N SER A 93 11.29 9.19 -13.65
CA SER A 93 10.47 10.39 -13.48
C SER A 93 10.98 11.29 -12.36
N GLU A 94 10.99 12.59 -12.60
CA GLU A 94 11.33 13.62 -11.60
C GLU A 94 10.33 13.64 -10.42
N ALA A 95 9.15 13.08 -10.57
CA ALA A 95 8.20 12.91 -9.48
C ALA A 95 8.74 12.07 -8.31
N TYR A 96 9.75 11.21 -8.56
CA TYR A 96 10.42 10.43 -7.52
C TYR A 96 11.64 11.12 -6.90
N TYR A 97 12.00 12.34 -7.37
CA TYR A 97 13.20 13.01 -6.88
C TYR A 97 13.02 13.59 -5.49
N TRP A 98 13.84 13.12 -4.55
CA TRP A 98 13.86 13.62 -3.17
C TRP A 98 15.01 14.63 -3.01
N HIS A 99 14.68 15.91 -3.02
CA HIS A 99 15.65 16.99 -2.98
C HIS A 99 16.58 16.93 -1.75
N GLY A 100 16.06 16.56 -0.58
CA GLY A 100 16.85 16.43 0.66
C GLY A 100 17.97 15.39 0.60
N MET A 101 17.86 14.39 -0.29
CA MET A 101 18.87 13.32 -0.46
C MET A 101 19.61 13.42 -1.79
N GLY A 102 19.21 14.30 -2.70
CA GLY A 102 19.77 14.35 -4.05
C GLY A 102 19.58 13.07 -4.86
N LYS A 103 18.54 12.28 -4.56
CA LYS A 103 18.26 10.98 -5.17
C LYS A 103 16.77 10.80 -5.44
N ARG A 104 16.43 9.88 -6.32
CA ARG A 104 15.05 9.43 -6.48
C ARG A 104 14.67 8.47 -5.37
N ALA A 105 13.64 8.81 -4.58
CA ALA A 105 13.05 7.96 -3.55
C ALA A 105 11.96 7.09 -4.17
N PHE A 106 11.97 5.80 -3.88
CA PHE A 106 11.02 4.86 -4.43
C PHE A 106 10.13 4.26 -3.34
N GLY A 107 8.81 4.44 -3.50
CA GLY A 107 7.82 3.93 -2.57
C GLY A 107 7.59 2.44 -2.73
N ILE A 108 7.69 1.68 -1.65
CA ILE A 108 7.29 0.27 -1.59
C ILE A 108 6.32 0.06 -0.44
N SER A 109 5.36 -0.84 -0.63
CA SER A 109 4.43 -1.23 0.43
C SER A 109 4.90 -2.52 1.07
N THR A 110 5.36 -2.44 2.32
CA THR A 110 5.88 -3.58 3.05
C THR A 110 4.84 -4.21 3.98
N SER A 111 3.77 -3.46 4.29
CA SER A 111 2.60 -3.96 5.02
C SER A 111 1.33 -3.20 4.61
N ARG A 112 0.18 -3.63 5.08
CA ARG A 112 -1.11 -3.00 4.86
C ARG A 112 -1.88 -2.92 6.17
N GLY A 113 -2.51 -1.79 6.39
CA GLY A 113 -3.37 -1.54 7.53
C GLY A 113 -2.63 -1.14 8.80
N CYS A 114 -3.43 -0.94 9.83
CA CYS A 114 -3.00 -0.63 11.18
C CYS A 114 -4.00 -1.24 12.16
N GLY A 115 -3.53 -1.92 13.19
CA GLY A 115 -4.39 -2.54 14.20
C GLY A 115 -4.79 -1.58 15.33
N ASP A 116 -4.40 -0.31 15.29
CA ASP A 116 -4.91 0.71 16.20
C ASP A 116 -6.27 1.24 15.73
N HIS A 117 -7.06 1.75 16.67
CA HIS A 117 -8.40 2.25 16.45
C HIS A 117 -8.50 3.76 16.72
N CYS A 118 -7.59 4.55 16.14
CA CYS A 118 -7.60 6.01 16.29
C CYS A 118 -8.89 6.59 15.70
N ALA A 119 -9.64 7.35 16.50
CA ALA A 119 -10.98 7.82 16.16
C ALA A 119 -11.03 8.72 14.91
N TYR A 120 -9.93 9.42 14.61
CA TYR A 120 -9.80 10.33 13.48
C TYR A 120 -9.23 9.68 12.20
N CYS A 121 -8.72 8.42 12.30
CA CYS A 121 -7.95 7.81 11.21
C CYS A 121 -8.85 7.01 10.26
N SER A 122 -8.81 7.36 8.98
CA SER A 122 -9.55 6.63 7.93
C SER A 122 -8.99 5.22 7.65
N GLU A 123 -7.70 5.00 7.94
CA GLU A 123 -7.04 3.71 7.73
C GLU A 123 -7.70 2.58 8.53
N THR A 124 -8.14 2.88 9.78
CA THR A 124 -8.88 1.92 10.60
C THR A 124 -10.13 1.41 9.90
N LYS A 125 -10.89 2.32 9.26
CA LYS A 125 -12.10 1.96 8.52
C LYS A 125 -11.80 1.23 7.22
N PHE A 126 -10.79 1.70 6.51
CA PHE A 126 -10.41 1.12 5.21
C PHE A 126 -9.88 -0.31 5.38
N TRP A 127 -8.99 -0.55 6.36
CA TRP A 127 -8.36 -1.84 6.62
C TRP A 127 -9.04 -2.68 7.70
N GLU A 128 -10.23 -2.27 8.16
CA GLU A 128 -11.04 -3.01 9.16
C GLU A 128 -10.29 -3.26 10.48
N GLY A 129 -9.34 -2.39 10.83
CA GLY A 129 -8.50 -2.55 12.02
C GLY A 129 -7.51 -3.72 11.94
N VAL A 130 -7.26 -4.26 10.75
CA VAL A 130 -6.36 -5.40 10.54
C VAL A 130 -5.05 -4.95 9.93
N TRP A 131 -3.93 -5.28 10.60
CA TRP A 131 -2.59 -5.13 10.05
C TRP A 131 -2.11 -6.45 9.43
N ARG A 132 -1.49 -6.38 8.26
CA ARG A 132 -0.88 -7.54 7.56
C ARG A 132 0.46 -7.12 6.97
N GLY A 133 1.53 -7.81 7.35
CA GLY A 133 2.89 -7.57 6.85
C GLY A 133 3.31 -8.57 5.80
N ARG A 134 4.07 -8.11 4.83
CA ARG A 134 4.93 -8.99 4.03
C ARG A 134 6.08 -9.47 4.90
N SER A 135 6.57 -10.67 4.68
CA SER A 135 7.77 -11.16 5.36
C SER A 135 8.97 -10.24 5.11
N GLY A 136 9.89 -10.17 6.06
CA GLY A 136 11.12 -9.40 5.90
C GLY A 136 11.89 -9.83 4.66
N LYS A 137 11.94 -11.14 4.41
CA LYS A 137 12.54 -11.73 3.20
C LYS A 137 11.92 -11.20 1.91
N LYS A 138 10.57 -11.18 1.80
CA LYS A 138 9.89 -10.70 0.58
C LYS A 138 10.12 -9.21 0.32
N VAL A 139 10.21 -8.41 1.38
CA VAL A 139 10.56 -6.99 1.26
C VAL A 139 11.99 -6.83 0.71
N VAL A 140 12.95 -7.59 1.23
CA VAL A 140 14.34 -7.54 0.78
C VAL A 140 14.50 -8.09 -0.64
N GLU A 141 13.75 -9.12 -1.03
CA GLU A 141 13.70 -9.61 -2.41
C GLU A 141 13.28 -8.50 -3.40
N GLU A 142 12.25 -7.71 -3.06
CA GLU A 142 11.79 -6.60 -3.89
C GLU A 142 12.81 -5.45 -3.95
N ILE A 143 13.38 -5.06 -2.81
CA ILE A 143 14.46 -4.07 -2.74
C ILE A 143 15.63 -4.49 -3.62
N SER A 144 16.05 -5.75 -3.51
CA SER A 144 17.14 -6.32 -4.32
C SER A 144 16.81 -6.31 -5.83
N PHE A 145 15.56 -6.62 -6.18
CA PHE A 145 15.09 -6.52 -7.55
C PHE A 145 15.17 -5.09 -8.08
N LEU A 146 14.64 -4.12 -7.32
CA LEU A 146 14.64 -2.71 -7.71
C LEU A 146 16.07 -2.13 -7.80
N GLN A 147 16.95 -2.53 -6.90
CA GLN A 147 18.35 -2.11 -6.95
C GLN A 147 19.08 -2.67 -8.18
N ARG A 148 18.92 -3.97 -8.46
CA ARG A 148 19.62 -4.63 -9.58
C ARG A 148 19.11 -4.20 -10.95
N HIS A 149 17.79 -4.04 -11.12
CA HIS A 149 17.20 -3.77 -12.43
C HIS A 149 17.02 -2.28 -12.72
N TYR A 150 16.89 -1.45 -11.68
CA TYR A 150 16.57 -0.03 -11.83
C TYR A 150 17.52 0.89 -11.05
N GLY A 151 18.59 0.36 -10.44
CA GLY A 151 19.58 1.16 -9.71
C GLY A 151 19.02 1.90 -8.49
N LYS A 152 17.86 1.51 -7.98
CA LYS A 152 17.22 2.22 -6.86
C LYS A 152 17.94 1.94 -5.54
N SER A 153 18.17 2.97 -4.75
CA SER A 153 18.91 2.88 -3.49
C SER A 153 18.29 3.68 -2.34
N LEU A 154 17.23 4.44 -2.59
CA LEU A 154 16.47 5.16 -1.56
C LEU A 154 15.02 4.69 -1.60
N PHE A 155 14.54 4.13 -0.49
CA PHE A 155 13.22 3.53 -0.37
C PHE A 155 12.38 4.24 0.69
N VAL A 156 11.10 4.43 0.37
CA VAL A 156 10.08 4.93 1.27
C VAL A 156 9.12 3.78 1.56
N PHE A 157 8.98 3.41 2.82
CA PHE A 157 8.00 2.41 3.20
C PHE A 157 6.65 3.10 3.43
N ASN A 158 5.69 2.84 2.53
CA ASN A 158 4.45 3.63 2.39
C ASN A 158 3.40 3.34 3.46
N GLU A 159 3.62 2.39 4.32
CA GLU A 159 2.70 2.05 5.41
C GLU A 159 2.81 2.98 6.62
N ASN A 160 1.70 3.08 7.38
CA ASN A 160 1.63 3.93 8.58
C ASN A 160 2.44 3.40 9.78
N THR A 161 2.84 2.12 9.77
CA THR A 161 3.64 1.51 10.86
C THR A 161 4.44 0.33 10.33
N PHE A 162 5.67 0.58 9.95
CA PHE A 162 6.59 -0.46 9.46
C PHE A 162 6.90 -1.53 10.52
N ASN A 163 7.20 -1.08 11.73
CA ASN A 163 7.66 -1.94 12.82
C ASN A 163 6.53 -2.44 13.73
N TRP A 164 5.31 -2.62 13.20
CA TRP A 164 4.20 -3.22 13.95
C TRP A 164 4.58 -4.58 14.56
N ASN A 165 5.27 -5.43 13.81
CA ASN A 165 5.73 -6.75 14.23
C ASN A 165 7.25 -6.80 14.31
N ARG A 166 7.79 -6.88 15.53
CA ARG A 166 9.24 -6.89 15.79
C ARG A 166 9.97 -8.04 15.08
N LYS A 167 9.42 -9.27 15.13
CA LYS A 167 10.07 -10.44 14.48
C LYS A 167 10.26 -10.25 12.98
N ARG A 168 9.29 -9.62 12.33
CA ARG A 168 9.38 -9.27 10.91
C ARG A 168 10.48 -8.24 10.64
N VAL A 169 10.66 -7.28 11.55
CA VAL A 169 11.75 -6.29 11.45
C VAL A 169 13.09 -6.97 11.62
N GLU A 170 13.24 -7.86 12.59
CA GLU A 170 14.46 -8.65 12.80
C GLU A 170 14.79 -9.48 11.55
N GLU A 171 13.80 -10.17 10.96
CA GLU A 171 13.96 -10.90 9.69
C GLU A 171 14.42 -9.97 8.56
N PHE A 172 13.78 -8.82 8.40
CA PHE A 172 14.15 -7.82 7.39
C PHE A 172 15.60 -7.36 7.53
N LEU A 173 16.04 -7.04 8.75
CA LEU A 173 17.41 -6.59 9.03
C LEU A 173 18.42 -7.72 8.75
N GLN A 174 18.11 -8.95 9.16
CA GLN A 174 18.94 -10.12 8.91
C GLN A 174 19.13 -10.37 7.41
N GLU A 175 18.03 -10.40 6.64
CA GLU A 175 18.07 -10.63 5.19
C GLU A 175 18.82 -9.50 4.47
N LEU A 176 18.55 -8.24 4.85
CA LEU A 176 19.22 -7.08 4.27
C LEU A 176 20.74 -7.12 4.52
N GLY A 177 21.15 -7.48 5.76
CA GLY A 177 22.53 -7.64 6.13
C GLY A 177 23.23 -8.79 5.39
N THR A 178 22.54 -9.92 5.24
CA THR A 178 23.06 -11.11 4.55
C THR A 178 23.35 -10.83 3.08
N LEU A 179 22.47 -10.10 2.40
CA LEU A 179 22.67 -9.75 0.99
C LEU A 179 23.67 -8.60 0.77
N GLY A 180 24.09 -7.91 1.83
CA GLY A 180 25.05 -6.80 1.75
C GLY A 180 24.55 -5.62 0.90
N LEU A 181 23.24 -5.45 0.79
CA LEU A 181 22.65 -4.38 -0.02
C LEU A 181 22.93 -3.00 0.62
N ARG A 182 23.38 -2.07 -0.21
CA ARG A 182 23.61 -0.68 0.21
C ARG A 182 22.42 0.17 -0.23
N ILE A 183 21.52 0.45 0.73
CA ILE A 183 20.31 1.24 0.52
C ILE A 183 20.21 2.35 1.57
N ASN A 184 19.32 3.29 1.31
CA ASN A 184 18.76 4.14 2.35
C ASN A 184 17.26 3.87 2.41
N PHE A 185 16.68 3.90 3.59
CA PHE A 185 15.25 3.76 3.76
C PHE A 185 14.73 4.63 4.90
N TRP A 186 13.46 5.00 4.80
CA TRP A 186 12.74 5.61 5.90
C TRP A 186 11.33 5.01 6.01
N PHE A 187 10.73 5.13 7.18
CA PHE A 187 9.42 4.60 7.47
C PHE A 187 8.66 5.43 8.51
N GLN A 188 7.36 5.17 8.59
CA GLN A 188 6.50 5.72 9.64
C GLN A 188 6.33 4.74 10.78
N SER A 189 6.26 5.26 12.02
CA SER A 189 6.10 4.45 13.22
C SER A 189 5.32 5.19 14.31
N ARG A 190 4.79 4.40 15.23
CA ARG A 190 4.24 4.92 16.49
C ARG A 190 5.36 4.98 17.53
N ILE A 191 5.23 5.92 18.49
CA ILE A 191 6.19 6.07 19.57
C ILE A 191 6.39 4.77 20.33
N LYS A 192 5.28 4.07 20.69
CA LYS A 192 5.35 2.81 21.45
C LYS A 192 6.15 1.71 20.75
N ASP A 193 6.11 1.67 19.40
CA ASP A 193 6.82 0.65 18.64
C ASP A 193 8.31 0.99 18.50
N ILE A 194 8.67 2.26 18.36
CA ILE A 194 10.07 2.70 18.39
C ILE A 194 10.71 2.44 19.75
N LEU A 195 10.01 2.74 20.85
CA LEU A 195 10.52 2.46 22.21
C LEU A 195 10.69 0.95 22.45
N ARG A 196 9.77 0.11 21.96
CA ARG A 196 9.92 -1.36 22.02
C ARG A 196 11.15 -1.86 21.27
N ASP A 197 11.46 -1.23 20.14
CA ASP A 197 12.49 -1.66 19.18
C ASP A 197 13.75 -0.80 19.26
N GLU A 198 13.94 -0.04 20.35
CA GLU A 198 15.08 0.91 20.51
C GLU A 198 16.44 0.23 20.34
N ASP A 199 16.57 -1.02 20.78
CA ASP A 199 17.76 -1.84 20.65
C ASP A 199 18.07 -2.24 19.19
N LEU A 200 17.10 -2.20 18.28
CA LEU A 200 17.29 -2.45 16.84
C LEU A 200 17.74 -1.20 16.07
N ILE A 201 17.58 -0.01 16.63
CA ILE A 201 17.89 1.25 15.93
C ILE A 201 19.35 1.33 15.45
N PRO A 202 20.36 0.95 16.26
CA PRO A 202 21.76 0.94 15.79
C PRO A 202 21.98 0.07 14.55
N GLU A 203 21.35 -1.11 14.52
CA GLU A 203 21.44 -2.02 13.38
C GLU A 203 20.68 -1.47 12.16
N MET A 204 19.50 -0.92 12.35
CA MET A 204 18.78 -0.22 11.29
C MET A 204 19.62 0.90 10.68
N ARG A 205 20.29 1.71 11.51
CA ARG A 205 21.19 2.78 11.04
C ARG A 205 22.36 2.22 10.24
N ARG A 206 22.98 1.16 10.74
CA ARG A 206 24.08 0.48 10.03
C ARG A 206 23.66 -0.01 8.64
N LEU A 207 22.41 -0.47 8.52
CA LEU A 207 21.85 -1.02 7.27
C LEU A 207 21.15 0.02 6.40
N GLY A 208 21.17 1.31 6.78
CA GLY A 208 20.76 2.42 5.93
C GLY A 208 19.48 3.13 6.33
N LEU A 209 18.98 2.93 7.56
CA LEU A 209 17.89 3.77 8.06
C LEU A 209 18.32 5.24 8.03
N TYR A 210 17.59 6.05 7.28
CA TYR A 210 17.83 7.47 7.12
C TYR A 210 16.95 8.31 8.05
N GLU A 211 15.67 8.01 8.09
CA GLU A 211 14.68 8.80 8.82
C GLU A 211 13.57 7.93 9.37
N VAL A 212 12.97 8.35 10.48
CA VAL A 212 11.73 7.79 11.02
C VAL A 212 10.73 8.93 11.23
N MET A 213 9.55 8.82 10.62
CA MET A 213 8.44 9.72 10.92
C MET A 213 7.63 9.15 12.08
N LEU A 214 7.44 9.94 13.13
CA LEU A 214 6.71 9.54 14.33
C LEU A 214 5.35 10.23 14.42
N GLY A 215 4.29 9.43 14.59
CA GLY A 215 2.98 9.92 14.98
C GLY A 215 2.96 10.28 16.46
N ILE A 216 3.23 11.56 16.79
CA ILE A 216 3.22 12.08 18.18
C ILE A 216 1.81 12.49 18.59
N GLU A 217 1.05 13.05 17.65
CA GLU A 217 -0.36 13.48 17.70
C GLU A 217 -0.68 14.50 18.82
N SER A 218 -0.21 14.26 20.07
CA SER A 218 -0.38 15.13 21.22
C SER A 218 0.74 14.94 22.22
N ILE A 219 1.06 16.01 22.95
CA ILE A 219 1.99 15.99 24.10
C ILE A 219 1.24 15.95 25.45
N HIS A 220 -0.08 15.80 25.41
CA HIS A 220 -0.94 15.75 26.58
C HIS A 220 -1.65 14.40 26.70
#